data_918ceef2161e8a6159739e1f1f5585a7
#
_entry.id   918ceef2161e8a6159739e1f1f5585a7
#
_cell.length_a   1.000
_cell.length_b   1.000
_cell.length_c   1.000
_cell.angle_alpha   90.00
_cell.angle_beta   90.00
_cell.angle_gamma   90.00
#
_symmetry.space_group_name_H-M   'P 1'
#
loop_
_entity.id
_entity.type
_entity.pdbx_description
1 polymer ?
#
loop_
_entity_poly.entity_id
_entity_poly.type
_entity_poly.pdbx_seq_one_letter_code
_entity_poly.pdbx_strand_id
1 'polypeptide(L)'
;SEAVEQHLKVCDELLQLVREENRILREEKRLPGSSIVSRKEELLLKLGASVEELKGADKASGGGPLLAVARERSLQILRMDRENEQLLLRHSLSSPRPAVAHSLSAAAQLYASRLTDR
;
A
#
# COMPACT_ATOMS: atom_id res chain seq x y z
N SER A 1 -2.50 17.87 -15.08
CA SER A 1 -3.59 18.45 -14.29
C SER A 1 -3.28 18.33 -12.81
N GLU A 2 -3.95 19.13 -12.02
CA GLU A 2 -3.76 19.13 -10.57
C GLU A 2 -4.14 17.79 -9.95
N ALA A 3 -5.19 17.17 -10.44
CA ALA A 3 -5.63 15.86 -9.95
C ALA A 3 -4.55 14.80 -10.16
N VAL A 4 -3.90 14.80 -11.32
CA VAL A 4 -2.82 13.85 -11.63
C VAL A 4 -1.61 14.12 -10.73
N GLU A 5 -1.26 15.39 -10.54
CA GLU A 5 -0.13 15.77 -9.69
C GLU A 5 -0.36 15.34 -8.24
N GLN A 6 -1.56 15.53 -7.71
CA GLN A 6 -1.90 15.09 -6.37
C GLN A 6 -1.84 13.57 -6.25
N HIS A 7 -2.35 12.87 -7.25
CA HIS A 7 -2.30 11.42 -7.28
C HIS A 7 -0.85 10.91 -7.26
N LEU A 8 0.02 11.51 -8.10
CA LEU A 8 1.43 11.11 -8.15
C LEU A 8 2.12 11.35 -6.81
N LYS A 9 1.77 12.43 -6.13
CA LYS A 9 2.32 12.74 -4.82
C LYS A 9 1.95 11.66 -3.78
N VAL A 10 0.69 11.27 -3.76
CA VAL A 10 0.23 10.19 -2.89
C VAL A 10 0.94 8.87 -3.23
N CYS A 11 1.08 8.58 -4.52
CA CYS A 11 1.79 7.39 -4.98
C CYS A 11 3.24 7.36 -4.51
N ASP A 12 3.93 8.50 -4.61
CA ASP A 12 5.33 8.58 -4.20
C ASP A 12 5.49 8.33 -2.70
N GLU A 13 4.63 8.93 -1.90
CA GLU A 13 4.66 8.72 -0.45
C GLU A 13 4.36 7.26 -0.09
N LEU A 14 3.34 6.70 -0.72
CA LEU A 14 2.94 5.32 -0.46
C LEU A 14 4.01 4.34 -0.93
N LEU A 15 4.62 4.59 -2.08
CA LEU A 15 5.68 3.74 -2.60
C LEU A 15 6.88 3.71 -1.65
N GLN A 16 7.29 4.86 -1.13
CA GLN A 16 8.37 4.94 -0.16
C GLN A 16 8.03 4.14 1.10
N LEU A 17 6.79 4.23 1.54
CA LEU A 17 6.35 3.54 2.75
C LEU A 17 6.33 2.03 2.56
N VAL A 18 5.81 1.53 1.43
CA VAL A 18 5.79 0.09 1.18
C VAL A 18 7.20 -0.47 0.94
N ARG A 19 8.11 0.35 0.40
CA ARG A 19 9.53 -0.04 0.30
C ARG A 19 10.17 -0.18 1.66
N GLU A 20 9.88 0.74 2.56
CA GLU A 20 10.38 0.67 3.93
C GLU A 20 9.80 -0.54 4.67
N GLU A 21 8.52 -0.80 4.49
CA GLU A 21 7.89 -1.99 5.03
C GLU A 21 8.57 -3.26 4.51
N ASN A 22 8.84 -3.29 3.21
CA ASN A 22 9.53 -4.43 2.58
C ASN A 22 10.92 -4.62 3.17
N ARG A 23 11.65 -3.54 3.35
CA ARG A 23 12.99 -3.59 3.94
C ARG A 23 12.94 -4.17 5.36
N ILE A 24 12.01 -3.70 6.18
CA ILE A 24 11.86 -4.19 7.55
C ILE A 24 11.56 -5.68 7.57
N LEU A 25 10.63 -6.11 6.72
CA LEU A 25 10.24 -7.52 6.67
C LEU A 25 11.38 -8.43 6.17
N ARG A 26 12.14 -7.97 5.18
CA ARG A 26 13.23 -8.78 4.60
C ARG A 26 14.51 -8.73 5.41
N GLU A 27 14.95 -7.54 5.77
CA GLU A 27 16.27 -7.34 6.37
C GLU A 27 16.26 -7.43 7.88
N GLU A 28 15.26 -6.81 8.51
CA GLU A 28 15.15 -6.84 9.97
C GLU A 28 14.33 -8.02 10.47
N LYS A 29 13.61 -8.69 9.58
CA LYS A 29 12.83 -9.90 9.88
C LYS A 29 11.90 -9.69 11.07
N ARG A 30 11.25 -8.54 11.11
CA ARG A 30 10.29 -8.19 12.14
C ARG A 30 9.05 -7.55 11.51
N LEU A 31 7.99 -7.42 12.28
CA LEU A 31 6.80 -6.72 11.83
C LEU A 31 7.04 -5.22 11.78
N PRO A 32 6.50 -4.52 10.78
CA PRO A 32 6.51 -3.07 10.76
C PRO A 32 5.80 -2.51 11.99
N GLY A 33 6.27 -1.39 12.49
CA GLY A 33 5.66 -0.73 13.64
C GLY A 33 4.27 -0.18 13.33
N SER A 34 3.51 0.11 14.37
CA SER A 34 2.15 0.62 14.22
C SER A 34 2.09 1.95 13.46
N SER A 35 3.14 2.77 13.54
CA SER A 35 3.19 4.04 12.81
C SER A 35 3.20 3.81 11.30
N ILE A 36 3.93 2.79 10.83
CA ILE A 36 3.97 2.45 9.41
C ILE A 36 2.61 1.92 8.95
N VAL A 37 2.01 1.04 9.74
CA VAL A 37 0.70 0.46 9.42
C VAL A 37 -0.37 1.56 9.33
N SER A 38 -0.40 2.46 10.31
CA SER A 38 -1.38 3.56 10.34
C SER A 38 -1.18 4.52 9.18
N ARG A 39 0.05 4.87 8.88
CA ARG A 39 0.34 5.79 7.77
C ARG A 39 -0.03 5.15 6.42
N LYS A 40 0.23 3.86 6.28
CA LYS A 40 -0.14 3.12 5.07
C LYS A 40 -1.65 3.12 4.86
N GLU A 41 -2.41 2.88 5.92
CA GLU A 41 -3.86 2.91 5.86
C GLU A 41 -4.37 4.28 5.42
N GLU A 42 -3.82 5.34 6.01
CA GLU A 42 -4.16 6.71 5.67
C GLU A 42 -3.87 7.01 4.20
N LEU A 43 -2.69 6.61 3.72
CA LEU A 43 -2.30 6.83 2.33
C LEU A 43 -3.13 6.01 1.35
N LEU A 44 -3.55 4.81 1.73
CA LEU A 44 -4.44 4.00 0.90
C LEU A 44 -5.80 4.65 0.74
N LEU A 45 -6.32 5.29 1.79
CA LEU A 45 -7.56 6.04 1.69
C LEU A 45 -7.41 7.24 0.75
N LYS A 46 -6.29 7.94 0.86
CA LYS A 46 -5.98 9.07 -0.03
C LYS A 46 -5.83 8.62 -1.48
N LEU A 47 -5.22 7.46 -1.68
CA LEU A 47 -5.05 6.89 -3.02
C LEU A 47 -6.42 6.60 -3.64
N GLY A 48 -7.33 5.99 -2.87
CA GLY A 48 -8.67 5.73 -3.35
C GLY A 48 -9.40 6.98 -3.76
N ALA A 49 -9.32 8.03 -2.96
CA ALA A 49 -9.93 9.32 -3.27
C ALA A 49 -9.33 9.94 -4.52
N SER A 50 -8.01 9.88 -4.67
CA SER A 50 -7.34 10.45 -5.83
C SER A 50 -7.65 9.68 -7.12
N VAL A 51 -7.86 8.37 -7.03
CA VAL A 51 -8.28 7.57 -8.19
C VAL A 51 -9.66 8.01 -8.66
N GLU A 52 -10.58 8.30 -7.74
CA GLU A 52 -11.90 8.78 -8.12
C GLU A 52 -11.82 10.14 -8.81
N GLU A 53 -10.96 11.03 -8.32
CA GLU A 53 -10.72 12.30 -8.98
C GLU A 53 -10.13 12.14 -10.37
N LEU A 54 -9.21 11.17 -10.55
CA LEU A 54 -8.63 10.88 -11.86
C LEU A 54 -9.67 10.38 -12.85
N LYS A 55 -10.61 9.57 -12.42
CA LYS A 55 -11.68 9.09 -13.28
C LYS A 55 -12.49 10.24 -13.84
N GLY A 56 -12.79 11.24 -13.01
CA GLY A 56 -13.49 12.43 -13.44
C GLY A 56 -12.65 13.27 -14.40
N ALA A 57 -11.38 13.45 -14.10
CA ALA A 57 -10.47 14.21 -14.94
C ALA A 57 -10.20 13.54 -16.28
N ASP A 58 -10.12 12.21 -16.29
CA ASP A 58 -9.89 11.43 -17.51
C ASP A 58 -11.05 11.62 -18.50
N LYS A 59 -12.27 11.64 -18.00
CA LYS A 59 -13.45 11.89 -18.84
C LYS A 59 -13.40 13.26 -19.49
N ALA A 60 -12.85 14.25 -18.78
CA ALA A 60 -12.78 15.62 -19.28
C ALA A 60 -11.63 15.83 -20.26
N SER A 61 -10.47 15.20 -20.03
CA SER A 61 -9.25 15.45 -20.79
C SER A 61 -8.84 14.33 -21.74
N GLY A 62 -9.49 13.18 -21.66
CA GLY A 62 -9.17 12.03 -22.51
C GLY A 62 -7.88 11.32 -22.15
N GLY A 63 -7.30 11.61 -20.97
CA GLY A 63 -6.07 10.98 -20.53
C GLY A 63 -4.82 11.67 -21.05
N GLY A 64 -3.66 11.06 -20.87
CA GLY A 64 -2.39 11.62 -21.32
C GLY A 64 -1.20 10.88 -20.73
N PRO A 65 0.03 11.34 -21.05
CA PRO A 65 1.25 10.69 -20.57
C PRO A 65 1.33 10.62 -19.03
N LEU A 66 0.89 11.66 -18.34
CA LEU A 66 0.92 11.69 -16.88
C LEU A 66 -0.04 10.67 -16.28
N LEU A 67 -1.16 10.43 -16.93
CA LEU A 67 -2.11 9.43 -16.48
C LEU A 67 -1.52 8.03 -16.62
N ALA A 68 -0.77 7.76 -17.70
CA ALA A 68 -0.07 6.50 -17.89
C ALA A 68 0.98 6.29 -16.78
N VAL A 69 1.71 7.33 -16.41
CA VAL A 69 2.68 7.28 -15.31
C VAL A 69 1.98 6.98 -14.00
N ALA A 70 0.84 7.61 -13.76
CA ALA A 70 0.06 7.39 -12.54
C ALA A 70 -0.40 5.94 -12.42
N ARG A 71 -0.87 5.34 -13.52
CA ARG A 71 -1.28 3.94 -13.55
C ARG A 71 -0.10 3.02 -13.27
N GLU A 72 1.05 3.28 -13.86
CA GLU A 72 2.25 2.49 -13.66
C GLU A 72 2.70 2.54 -12.20
N ARG A 73 2.68 3.73 -11.59
CA ARG A 73 3.03 3.89 -10.19
C ARG A 73 2.11 3.10 -9.29
N SER A 74 0.81 3.15 -9.56
CA SER A 74 -0.19 2.39 -8.80
C SER A 74 0.08 0.89 -8.88
N LEU A 75 0.43 0.40 -10.07
CA LEU A 75 0.76 -1.01 -10.25
C LEU A 75 2.01 -1.42 -9.48
N GLN A 76 3.03 -0.58 -9.47
CA GLN A 76 4.25 -0.83 -8.70
C GLN A 76 3.93 -0.96 -7.21
N ILE A 77 3.09 -0.07 -6.70
CA ILE A 77 2.68 -0.08 -5.30
C ILE A 77 1.96 -1.38 -4.97
N LEU A 78 1.01 -1.76 -5.82
CA LEU A 78 0.22 -2.98 -5.60
C LEU A 78 1.10 -4.24 -5.62
N ARG A 79 2.07 -4.31 -6.53
CA ARG A 79 3.00 -5.43 -6.61
C ARG A 79 3.86 -5.53 -5.35
N MET A 80 4.40 -4.41 -4.91
CA MET A 80 5.24 -4.36 -3.71
C MET A 80 4.41 -4.71 -2.47
N ASP A 81 3.20 -4.17 -2.39
CA ASP A 81 2.32 -4.45 -1.26
C ASP A 81 1.94 -5.93 -1.19
N ARG A 82 1.71 -6.56 -2.34
CA ARG A 82 1.43 -7.99 -2.39
C ARG A 82 2.61 -8.82 -1.90
N GLU A 83 3.82 -8.43 -2.29
CA GLU A 83 5.03 -9.08 -1.79
C GLU A 83 5.13 -8.93 -0.27
N ASN A 84 4.84 -7.74 0.24
CA ASN A 84 4.86 -7.49 1.67
C ASN A 84 3.83 -8.34 2.41
N GLU A 85 2.66 -8.52 1.84
CA GLU A 85 1.64 -9.41 2.42
C GLU A 85 2.14 -10.84 2.55
N GLN A 86 2.82 -11.33 1.52
CA GLN A 86 3.39 -12.67 1.54
C GLN A 86 4.49 -12.80 2.59
N LEU A 87 5.34 -11.79 2.70
CA LEU A 87 6.40 -11.77 3.70
C LEU A 87 5.80 -11.74 5.12
N LEU A 88 4.74 -10.97 5.30
CA LEU A 88 4.04 -10.89 6.56
C LEU A 88 3.44 -12.24 6.96
N LEU A 89 2.82 -12.92 6.01
CA LEU A 89 2.25 -14.25 6.25
C LEU A 89 3.34 -15.27 6.60
N ARG A 90 4.47 -15.24 5.90
CA ARG A 90 5.59 -16.12 6.24
C ARG A 90 6.10 -15.86 7.64
N HIS A 91 6.20 -14.60 8.02
CA HIS A 91 6.62 -14.23 9.36
C HIS A 91 5.66 -14.78 10.41
N SER A 92 4.34 -14.68 10.16
CA SER A 92 3.34 -15.17 11.09
C SER A 92 3.40 -16.70 11.24
N LEU A 93 3.67 -17.41 10.15
CA LEU A 93 3.76 -18.87 10.18
C LEU A 93 5.03 -19.38 10.87
N SER A 94 6.10 -18.60 10.85
CA SER A 94 7.38 -18.99 11.43
C SER A 94 7.56 -18.55 12.87
N SER A 95 6.62 -17.79 13.42
CA SER A 95 6.74 -17.20 14.76
C SER A 95 5.60 -17.64 15.66
N PRO A 96 5.79 -18.66 16.52
CA PRO A 96 4.72 -19.20 17.34
C PRO A 96 4.46 -18.45 18.65
N ARG A 97 5.13 -17.35 18.91
CA ARG A 97 5.00 -16.61 20.17
C ARG A 97 3.65 -15.90 20.28
N PRO A 98 2.91 -16.07 21.38
CA PRO A 98 1.59 -15.45 21.52
C PRO A 98 1.57 -13.92 21.38
N ALA A 99 2.59 -13.24 21.93
CA ALA A 99 2.68 -11.78 21.83
C ALA A 99 2.84 -11.32 20.38
N VAL A 100 3.63 -12.06 19.61
CA VAL A 100 3.82 -11.79 18.19
C VAL A 100 2.53 -12.09 17.43
N ALA A 101 1.86 -13.18 17.78
CA ALA A 101 0.59 -13.55 17.17
C ALA A 101 -0.48 -12.47 17.37
N HIS A 102 -0.46 -11.80 18.52
CA HIS A 102 -1.41 -10.73 18.82
C HIS A 102 -1.18 -9.50 17.94
N SER A 103 0.09 -9.11 17.77
CA SER A 103 0.45 -8.01 16.85
C SER A 103 0.17 -8.37 15.40
N LEU A 104 0.44 -9.62 15.03
CA LEU A 104 0.15 -10.14 13.71
C LEU A 104 -1.33 -10.12 13.38
N SER A 105 -2.18 -10.39 14.39
CA SER A 105 -3.62 -10.42 14.19
C SER A 105 -4.14 -9.07 13.66
N ALA A 106 -3.66 -7.97 14.24
CA ALA A 106 -4.07 -6.63 13.78
C ALA A 106 -3.59 -6.34 12.35
N ALA A 107 -2.32 -6.66 12.06
CA ALA A 107 -1.77 -6.45 10.73
C ALA A 107 -2.42 -7.38 9.70
N ALA A 108 -2.62 -8.65 10.06
CA ALA A 108 -3.25 -9.63 9.19
C ALA A 108 -4.68 -9.26 8.85
N GLN A 109 -5.43 -8.70 9.79
CA GLN A 109 -6.79 -8.23 9.54
C GLN A 109 -6.82 -7.09 8.55
N LEU A 110 -5.85 -6.19 8.64
CA LEU A 110 -5.75 -5.06 7.72
C LEU A 110 -5.51 -5.55 6.29
N TYR A 111 -4.60 -6.50 6.11
CA TYR A 111 -4.30 -7.05 4.78
C TYR A 111 -5.42 -7.97 4.28
N ALA A 112 -5.99 -8.77 5.17
CA ALA A 112 -7.06 -9.70 4.82
C ALA A 112 -8.31 -8.96 4.31
N SER A 113 -8.64 -7.82 4.90
CA SER A 113 -9.81 -7.05 4.47
C SER A 113 -9.67 -6.57 3.02
N ARG A 114 -8.44 -6.31 2.57
CA ARG A 114 -8.19 -5.94 1.18
C ARG A 114 -8.29 -7.12 0.23
N LEU A 115 -7.97 -8.32 0.70
CA LEU A 115 -8.07 -9.54 -0.11
C LEU A 115 -9.52 -9.98 -0.29
N THR A 116 -10.38 -9.69 0.69
CA THR A 116 -11.79 -10.10 0.65
C THR A 116 -12.70 -9.08 -0.01
N ASP A 117 -12.22 -7.87 -0.24
CA ASP A 117 -12.97 -6.79 -0.88
C ASP A 117 -12.87 -6.82 -2.41
N ARG A 118 -13.00 -7.97 -2.99
CA ARG A 118 -12.93 -8.13 -4.44
C ARG A 118 -14.30 -8.38 -5.07
#